data_558f759aa7d21bc0c7cbf64104d567c7
#
_entry.id   558f759aa7d21bc0c7cbf64104d567c7
#
_cell.length_a   1.000
_cell.length_b   1.000
_cell.length_c   1.000
_cell.angle_alpha   90.00
_cell.angle_beta   90.00
_cell.angle_gamma   90.00
#
_symmetry.space_group_name_H-M   'P 1'
#
loop_
_entity.id
_entity.type
_entity.pdbx_description
1 polymer ?
#
loop_
_entity_poly.entity_id
_entity_poly.type
_entity_poly.pdbx_seq_one_letter_code
_entity_poly.pdbx_strand_id
1 'polypeptide(L)'
;MRKNGIFISEQFVKRVSDNQQSLNNANVILEDIIRGVGNSVISNQGQISNDYLAKLANDMGVDEINYTDANGNITFSNLESSLGSNFGADHISYPVLSGKQNELMENIRKSRETDDYYKYGYVINPNGGMVQVGLLANDINAMTEKFGYQKAVEDIAENENIVYALYIDSEYKAVAHSNKDRIGIDLKDDKGAISTINNKEVFSSELYYEAGKVDVYDV
;
A
#
# COMPACT_ATOMS: atom_id res chain seq x y z
N MET A 1 -19.86 -22.53 22.20
CA MET A 1 -19.18 -22.29 20.92
C MET A 1 -19.54 -20.93 20.34
N ARG A 2 -20.79 -20.61 20.02
CA ARG A 2 -21.20 -19.34 19.37
C ARG A 2 -20.65 -18.07 20.03
N LYS A 3 -20.83 -17.88 21.35
CA LYS A 3 -20.36 -16.68 22.06
C LYS A 3 -18.84 -16.51 22.03
N ASN A 4 -18.12 -17.61 22.05
CA ASN A 4 -16.64 -17.56 21.99
C ASN A 4 -16.16 -17.23 20.58
N GLY A 5 -16.81 -17.75 19.52
CA GLY A 5 -16.49 -17.40 18.13
C GLY A 5 -16.70 -15.92 17.85
N ILE A 6 -17.87 -15.38 18.23
CA ILE A 6 -18.18 -13.95 18.09
C ILE A 6 -17.16 -13.08 18.85
N PHE A 7 -16.84 -13.42 20.11
CA PHE A 7 -15.85 -12.68 20.89
C PHE A 7 -14.47 -12.69 20.24
N ILE A 8 -14.02 -13.87 19.75
CA ILE A 8 -12.72 -13.98 19.07
C ILE A 8 -12.72 -13.14 17.79
N SER A 9 -13.78 -13.21 16.98
CA SER A 9 -13.86 -12.41 15.75
C SER A 9 -13.91 -10.91 16.03
N GLU A 10 -14.62 -10.45 17.05
CA GLU A 10 -14.63 -9.02 17.45
C GLU A 10 -13.24 -8.54 17.89
N GLN A 11 -12.51 -9.31 18.71
CA GLN A 11 -11.15 -8.97 19.12
C GLN A 11 -10.18 -8.95 17.92
N PHE A 12 -10.35 -9.90 17.02
CA PHE A 12 -9.57 -9.97 15.79
C PHE A 12 -9.81 -8.75 14.89
N VAL A 13 -11.07 -8.43 14.59
CA VAL A 13 -11.44 -7.26 13.78
C VAL A 13 -10.88 -5.98 14.38
N LYS A 14 -11.00 -5.79 15.69
CA LYS A 14 -10.44 -4.62 16.36
C LYS A 14 -8.92 -4.53 16.19
N ARG A 15 -8.20 -5.62 16.45
CA ARG A 15 -6.72 -5.66 16.29
C ARG A 15 -6.30 -5.37 14.86
N VAL A 16 -6.98 -5.95 13.88
CA VAL A 16 -6.71 -5.72 12.46
C VAL A 16 -6.98 -4.26 12.10
N SER A 17 -8.09 -3.69 12.56
CA SER A 17 -8.45 -2.30 12.31
C SER A 17 -7.40 -1.32 12.88
N ASP A 18 -6.97 -1.53 14.13
CA ASP A 18 -5.96 -0.68 14.79
C ASP A 18 -4.62 -0.75 14.05
N ASN A 19 -4.20 -1.95 13.60
CA ASN A 19 -2.99 -2.16 12.82
C ASN A 19 -3.07 -1.46 11.47
N GLN A 20 -4.18 -1.61 10.74
CA GLN A 20 -4.38 -0.98 9.44
C GLN A 20 -4.40 0.55 9.54
N GLN A 21 -5.03 1.08 10.57
CA GLN A 21 -5.00 2.53 10.81
C GLN A 21 -3.57 3.03 11.02
N SER A 22 -2.75 2.30 11.76
CA SER A 22 -1.35 2.67 11.99
C SER A 22 -0.54 2.64 10.69
N LEU A 23 -0.71 1.61 9.86
CA LEU A 23 -0.05 1.50 8.55
C LEU A 23 -0.52 2.59 7.59
N ASN A 24 -1.81 2.90 7.55
CA ASN A 24 -2.36 3.97 6.74
C ASN A 24 -1.82 5.34 7.18
N ASN A 25 -1.74 5.60 8.47
CA ASN A 25 -1.16 6.85 8.99
C ASN A 25 0.31 6.99 8.60
N ALA A 26 1.10 5.92 8.70
CA ALA A 26 2.50 5.92 8.26
C ALA A 26 2.60 6.21 6.76
N ASN A 27 1.76 5.59 5.94
CA ASN A 27 1.73 5.83 4.49
C ASN A 27 1.37 7.29 4.16
N VAL A 28 0.38 7.87 4.83
CA VAL A 28 0.00 9.29 4.67
C VAL A 28 1.17 10.22 4.99
N ILE A 29 1.90 9.95 6.07
CA ILE A 29 3.09 10.73 6.43
C ILE A 29 4.14 10.68 5.33
N LEU A 30 4.43 9.50 4.76
CA LEU A 30 5.36 9.37 3.64
C LEU A 30 4.89 10.18 2.42
N GLU A 31 3.60 10.12 2.10
CA GLU A 31 3.02 10.89 0.98
C GLU A 31 3.10 12.40 1.20
N ASP A 32 2.88 12.88 2.42
CA ASP A 32 3.00 14.30 2.76
C ASP A 32 4.45 14.80 2.66
N ILE A 33 5.42 13.98 3.06
CA ILE A 33 6.84 14.28 2.86
C ILE A 33 7.15 14.38 1.36
N ILE A 34 6.77 13.39 0.57
CA ILE A 34 6.97 13.36 -0.89
C ILE A 34 6.38 14.61 -1.54
N ARG A 35 5.14 14.93 -1.20
CA ARG A 35 4.43 16.11 -1.73
C ARG A 35 5.12 17.41 -1.33
N GLY A 36 5.54 17.51 -0.07
CA GLY A 36 6.26 18.67 0.44
C GLY A 36 7.60 18.90 -0.27
N VAL A 37 8.39 17.84 -0.46
CA VAL A 37 9.67 17.91 -1.19
C VAL A 37 9.44 18.25 -2.65
N GLY A 38 8.50 17.57 -3.34
CA GLY A 38 8.18 17.85 -4.74
C GLY A 38 7.78 19.32 -4.97
N ASN A 39 6.89 19.83 -4.13
CA ASN A 39 6.47 21.24 -4.18
C ASN A 39 7.62 22.22 -3.86
N SER A 40 8.53 21.86 -2.95
CA SER A 40 9.72 22.67 -2.65
C SER A 40 10.63 22.78 -3.86
N VAL A 41 10.89 21.68 -4.58
CA VAL A 41 11.68 21.69 -5.82
C VAL A 41 11.01 22.57 -6.86
N ILE A 42 9.70 22.41 -7.10
CA ILE A 42 8.94 23.18 -8.10
C ILE A 42 8.96 24.68 -7.77
N SER A 43 8.87 25.04 -6.50
CA SER A 43 8.88 26.45 -6.08
C SER A 43 10.25 27.12 -6.25
N ASN A 44 11.34 26.34 -6.35
CA ASN A 44 12.71 26.82 -6.46
C ASN A 44 13.36 26.52 -7.83
N GLN A 45 12.58 26.52 -8.91
CA GLN A 45 13.03 26.13 -10.26
C GLN A 45 14.29 26.86 -10.75
N GLY A 46 14.49 28.12 -10.38
CA GLY A 46 15.66 28.90 -10.75
C GLY A 46 16.99 28.45 -10.09
N GLN A 47 16.94 27.54 -9.12
CA GLN A 47 18.11 27.06 -8.38
C GLN A 47 18.35 25.56 -8.58
N ILE A 48 17.55 24.87 -9.41
CA ILE A 48 17.65 23.44 -9.59
C ILE A 48 19.00 23.07 -10.19
N SER A 49 19.70 22.21 -9.47
CA SER A 49 20.94 21.54 -9.85
C SER A 49 21.05 20.22 -9.10
N ASN A 50 21.93 19.34 -9.53
CA ASN A 50 22.17 18.08 -8.82
C ASN A 50 22.60 18.32 -7.37
N ASP A 51 23.47 19.31 -7.13
CA ASP A 51 23.92 19.67 -5.77
C ASP A 51 22.77 20.21 -4.91
N TYR A 52 21.87 21.02 -5.49
CA TYR A 52 20.68 21.50 -4.79
C TYR A 52 19.78 20.34 -4.40
N LEU A 53 19.52 19.40 -5.33
CA LEU A 53 18.68 18.24 -5.05
C LEU A 53 19.34 17.32 -4.01
N ALA A 54 20.65 17.11 -4.08
CA ALA A 54 21.39 16.33 -3.08
C ALA A 54 21.30 16.94 -1.68
N LYS A 55 21.48 18.27 -1.60
CA LYS A 55 21.31 18.98 -0.32
C LYS A 55 19.89 18.87 0.20
N LEU A 56 18.90 19.10 -0.66
CA LEU A 56 17.49 19.03 -0.27
C LEU A 56 17.11 17.62 0.19
N ALA A 57 17.57 16.56 -0.51
CA ALA A 57 17.33 15.17 -0.14
C ALA A 57 17.86 14.88 1.27
N ASN A 58 19.09 15.30 1.54
CA ASN A 58 19.70 15.14 2.87
C ASN A 58 18.95 15.95 3.96
N ASP A 59 18.61 17.21 3.68
CA ASP A 59 17.94 18.08 4.65
C ASP A 59 16.51 17.60 4.98
N MET A 60 15.81 16.99 4.02
CA MET A 60 14.43 16.50 4.15
C MET A 60 14.34 15.01 4.48
N GLY A 61 15.48 14.30 4.51
CA GLY A 61 15.53 12.87 4.82
C GLY A 61 14.85 12.00 3.77
N VAL A 62 14.98 12.35 2.49
CA VAL A 62 14.52 11.55 1.35
C VAL A 62 15.70 10.98 0.58
N ASP A 63 15.49 9.85 -0.10
CA ASP A 63 16.60 9.11 -0.72
C ASP A 63 16.79 9.47 -2.18
N GLU A 64 15.72 9.80 -2.88
CA GLU A 64 15.75 10.07 -4.31
C GLU A 64 14.90 11.30 -4.66
N ILE A 65 15.47 12.24 -5.44
CA ILE A 65 14.75 13.35 -6.04
C ILE A 65 15.19 13.46 -7.50
N ASN A 66 14.26 13.25 -8.42
CA ASN A 66 14.46 13.40 -9.85
C ASN A 66 13.60 14.55 -10.38
N TYR A 67 14.20 15.43 -11.16
CA TYR A 67 13.51 16.50 -11.88
C TYR A 67 13.56 16.22 -13.38
N THR A 68 12.39 16.25 -14.05
CA THR A 68 12.31 15.95 -15.47
C THR A 68 11.99 17.17 -16.31
N ASP A 69 12.37 17.10 -17.59
CA ASP A 69 11.80 17.96 -18.63
C ASP A 69 10.37 17.53 -19.01
N ALA A 70 9.74 18.30 -19.91
CA ALA A 70 8.38 18.01 -20.40
C ALA A 70 8.26 16.69 -21.18
N ASN A 71 9.37 16.11 -21.65
CA ASN A 71 9.41 14.82 -22.33
C ASN A 71 9.67 13.65 -21.39
N GLY A 72 9.82 13.92 -20.08
CA GLY A 72 10.07 12.91 -19.06
C GLY A 72 11.54 12.51 -18.92
N ASN A 73 12.48 13.22 -19.56
CA ASN A 73 13.90 12.96 -19.35
C ASN A 73 14.32 13.55 -18.00
N ILE A 74 15.01 12.75 -17.17
CA ILE A 74 15.59 13.21 -15.91
C ILE A 74 16.79 14.11 -16.24
N THR A 75 16.60 15.41 -15.99
CA THR A 75 17.61 16.43 -16.29
C THR A 75 18.45 16.80 -15.07
N PHE A 76 17.88 16.66 -13.86
CA PHE A 76 18.58 16.80 -12.60
C PHE A 76 18.16 15.70 -11.63
N SER A 77 19.12 15.23 -10.83
CA SER A 77 18.91 14.21 -9.81
C SER A 77 19.94 14.35 -8.68
N ASN A 78 19.56 13.92 -7.47
CA ASN A 78 20.54 13.70 -6.41
C ASN A 78 21.32 12.38 -6.59
N LEU A 79 20.86 11.50 -7.51
CA LEU A 79 21.51 10.23 -7.86
C LEU A 79 22.05 10.32 -9.29
N GLU A 80 23.37 10.16 -9.45
CA GLU A 80 24.03 10.21 -10.77
C GLU A 80 23.49 9.12 -11.70
N SER A 81 23.16 7.94 -11.15
CA SER A 81 22.62 6.79 -11.91
C SER A 81 21.26 7.08 -12.56
N SER A 82 20.50 8.01 -12.05
CA SER A 82 19.17 8.38 -12.57
C SER A 82 19.24 9.34 -13.77
N LEU A 83 20.36 10.07 -13.92
CA LEU A 83 20.49 11.10 -14.96
C LEU A 83 20.39 10.51 -16.37
N GLY A 84 19.60 11.17 -17.22
CA GLY A 84 19.37 10.77 -18.62
C GLY A 84 18.35 9.63 -18.80
N SER A 85 17.86 9.04 -17.71
CA SER A 85 16.73 8.10 -17.78
C SER A 85 15.45 8.84 -18.18
N ASN A 86 14.47 8.09 -18.73
CA ASN A 86 13.22 8.67 -19.22
C ASN A 86 12.01 7.97 -18.63
N PHE A 87 11.04 8.74 -18.18
CA PHE A 87 9.70 8.26 -17.81
C PHE A 87 8.80 8.26 -19.04
N GLY A 88 8.87 7.19 -19.83
CA GLY A 88 8.09 7.04 -21.07
C GLY A 88 6.59 6.90 -20.85
N ALA A 89 5.87 6.80 -21.95
CA ALA A 89 4.40 6.70 -21.96
C ALA A 89 3.84 5.47 -21.22
N ASP A 90 4.65 4.41 -21.10
CA ASP A 90 4.27 3.17 -20.40
C ASP A 90 4.58 3.23 -18.88
N HIS A 91 5.18 4.31 -18.41
CA HIS A 91 5.50 4.46 -17.00
C HIS A 91 4.25 4.88 -16.20
N ILE A 92 4.10 4.36 -14.98
CA ILE A 92 2.96 4.65 -14.10
C ILE A 92 2.76 6.16 -13.85
N SER A 93 3.83 6.96 -13.88
CA SER A 93 3.79 8.42 -13.69
C SER A 93 3.36 9.22 -14.92
N TYR A 94 3.15 8.57 -16.07
CA TYR A 94 2.80 9.27 -17.31
C TYR A 94 1.53 10.15 -17.21
N PRO A 95 0.49 9.80 -16.44
CA PRO A 95 -0.64 10.70 -16.20
C PRO A 95 -0.24 12.03 -15.56
N VAL A 96 0.79 12.04 -14.70
CA VAL A 96 1.34 13.27 -14.12
C VAL A 96 2.17 14.03 -15.16
N LEU A 97 3.08 13.35 -15.82
CA LEU A 97 3.93 13.94 -16.87
C LEU A 97 3.09 14.59 -17.99
N SER A 98 2.00 13.94 -18.39
CA SER A 98 1.09 14.42 -19.43
C SER A 98 0.11 15.52 -18.98
N GLY A 99 0.12 15.89 -17.70
CA GLY A 99 -0.77 16.89 -17.12
C GLY A 99 -2.20 16.43 -16.88
N LYS A 100 -2.48 15.12 -16.97
CA LYS A 100 -3.81 14.55 -16.65
C LYS A 100 -4.07 14.46 -15.15
N GLN A 101 -3.01 14.37 -14.35
CA GLN A 101 -3.05 14.35 -12.89
C GLN A 101 -2.02 15.32 -12.34
N ASN A 102 -2.34 15.94 -11.19
CA ASN A 102 -1.41 16.84 -10.52
C ASN A 102 -0.34 16.09 -9.71
N GLU A 103 -0.66 14.91 -9.24
CA GLU A 103 0.23 14.05 -8.48
C GLU A 103 -0.18 12.58 -8.61
N LEU A 104 0.74 11.70 -8.31
CA LEU A 104 0.52 10.27 -8.17
C LEU A 104 1.43 9.73 -7.07
N MET A 105 0.87 8.94 -6.15
CA MET A 105 1.61 8.24 -5.11
C MET A 105 1.52 6.74 -5.36
N GLU A 106 2.67 6.08 -5.50
CA GLU A 106 2.71 4.62 -5.65
C GLU A 106 2.51 3.92 -4.31
N ASN A 107 2.06 2.68 -4.34
CA ASN A 107 2.20 1.80 -3.18
C ASN A 107 3.69 1.52 -2.92
N ILE A 108 4.02 1.17 -1.66
CA ILE A 108 5.38 0.71 -1.34
C ILE A 108 5.68 -0.51 -2.20
N ARG A 109 6.80 -0.47 -2.88
CA ARG A 109 7.26 -1.56 -3.75
C ARG A 109 8.76 -1.75 -3.67
N LYS A 110 9.20 -2.94 -4.05
CA LYS A 110 10.62 -3.24 -4.19
C LYS A 110 11.25 -2.38 -5.28
N SER A 111 12.44 -1.88 -5.03
CA SER A 111 13.25 -1.19 -6.04
C SER A 111 13.54 -2.12 -7.23
N ARG A 112 13.76 -1.54 -8.41
CA ARG A 112 14.25 -2.28 -9.58
C ARG A 112 15.77 -2.46 -9.57
N GLU A 113 16.47 -1.67 -8.77
CA GLU A 113 17.93 -1.59 -8.76
C GLU A 113 18.53 -2.20 -7.50
N THR A 114 17.77 -2.23 -6.38
CA THR A 114 18.23 -2.77 -5.09
C THR A 114 17.21 -3.75 -4.53
N ASP A 115 17.57 -4.42 -3.43
CA ASP A 115 16.65 -5.29 -2.68
C ASP A 115 15.74 -4.52 -1.71
N ASP A 116 15.87 -3.19 -1.66
CA ASP A 116 15.11 -2.33 -0.75
C ASP A 116 13.72 -2.01 -1.26
N TYR A 117 12.84 -1.66 -0.33
CA TYR A 117 11.48 -1.19 -0.59
C TYR A 117 11.43 0.33 -0.50
N TYR A 118 10.74 0.95 -1.47
CA TYR A 118 10.57 2.39 -1.57
C TYR A 118 9.11 2.78 -1.71
N LYS A 119 8.78 3.95 -1.18
CA LYS A 119 7.58 4.72 -1.51
C LYS A 119 7.98 5.78 -2.51
N TYR A 120 7.40 5.75 -3.69
CA TYR A 120 7.59 6.77 -4.73
C TYR A 120 6.35 7.63 -4.87
N GLY A 121 6.58 8.90 -5.21
CA GLY A 121 5.52 9.80 -5.66
C GLY A 121 6.02 10.80 -6.67
N TYR A 122 5.07 11.33 -7.43
CA TYR A 122 5.31 12.23 -8.56
C TYR A 122 4.43 13.45 -8.41
N VAL A 123 5.00 14.63 -8.59
CA VAL A 123 4.30 15.92 -8.52
C VAL A 123 4.52 16.66 -9.82
N ILE A 124 3.43 17.15 -10.45
CA ILE A 124 3.49 17.86 -11.71
C ILE A 124 4.27 19.19 -11.55
N ASN A 125 5.13 19.48 -12.53
CA ASN A 125 5.64 20.83 -12.69
C ASN A 125 4.74 21.60 -13.67
N PRO A 126 4.08 22.69 -13.24
CA PRO A 126 3.19 23.47 -14.10
C PRO A 126 3.86 24.03 -15.37
N ASN A 127 5.18 24.17 -15.36
CA ASN A 127 5.97 24.64 -16.50
C ASN A 127 6.44 23.50 -17.43
N GLY A 128 5.95 22.28 -17.20
CA GLY A 128 6.28 21.06 -17.96
C GLY A 128 7.23 20.14 -17.20
N GLY A 129 7.02 18.84 -17.35
CA GLY A 129 7.72 17.81 -16.59
C GLY A 129 7.12 17.54 -15.21
N MET A 130 7.87 16.86 -14.37
CA MET A 130 7.46 16.50 -13.01
C MET A 130 8.67 16.32 -12.10
N VAL A 131 8.40 16.25 -10.81
CA VAL A 131 9.37 15.85 -9.78
C VAL A 131 8.96 14.46 -9.26
N GLN A 132 9.88 13.50 -9.30
CA GLN A 132 9.77 12.24 -8.58
C GLN A 132 10.52 12.38 -7.26
N VAL A 133 9.91 11.85 -6.19
CA VAL A 133 10.56 11.72 -4.89
C VAL A 133 10.43 10.27 -4.43
N GLY A 134 11.53 9.69 -3.95
CA GLY A 134 11.59 8.34 -3.39
C GLY A 134 12.06 8.35 -1.94
N LEU A 135 11.37 7.58 -1.11
CA LEU A 135 11.71 7.34 0.29
C LEU A 135 11.92 5.86 0.54
N LEU A 136 13.01 5.52 1.22
CA LEU A 136 13.23 4.17 1.73
C LEU A 136 12.10 3.79 2.71
N ALA A 137 11.47 2.66 2.46
CA ALA A 137 10.29 2.22 3.19
C ALA A 137 10.40 0.78 3.72
N ASN A 138 11.62 0.28 3.94
CA ASN A 138 11.86 -1.07 4.44
C ASN A 138 11.14 -1.33 5.76
N ASP A 139 11.19 -0.39 6.71
CA ASP A 139 10.55 -0.54 8.01
C ASP A 139 9.02 -0.60 7.88
N ILE A 140 8.44 0.25 7.02
CA ILE A 140 6.98 0.24 6.78
C ILE A 140 6.57 -1.03 6.06
N ASN A 141 7.36 -1.52 5.10
CA ASN A 141 7.12 -2.80 4.46
C ASN A 141 7.17 -3.96 5.46
N ALA A 142 8.19 -4.00 6.31
CA ALA A 142 8.31 -5.01 7.38
C ALA A 142 7.14 -4.94 8.39
N MET A 143 6.67 -3.74 8.72
CA MET A 143 5.46 -3.55 9.53
C MET A 143 4.22 -4.08 8.80
N THR A 144 4.09 -3.84 7.50
CA THR A 144 2.97 -4.37 6.69
C THR A 144 2.97 -5.88 6.65
N GLU A 145 4.14 -6.51 6.49
CA GLU A 145 4.29 -7.97 6.54
C GLU A 145 3.93 -8.53 7.91
N LYS A 146 4.32 -7.84 8.99
CA LYS A 146 4.12 -8.29 10.37
C LYS A 146 2.69 -8.05 10.89
N PHE A 147 2.03 -6.99 10.46
CA PHE A 147 0.75 -6.53 11.00
C PHE A 147 -0.37 -6.46 9.96
N GLY A 148 -0.07 -6.82 8.70
CA GLY A 148 -1.06 -6.83 7.62
C GLY A 148 -2.14 -7.90 7.78
N TYR A 149 -3.15 -7.83 6.94
CA TYR A 149 -4.30 -8.75 6.97
C TYR A 149 -3.88 -10.22 6.92
N GLN A 150 -2.92 -10.56 6.05
CA GLN A 150 -2.49 -11.95 5.89
C GLN A 150 -1.87 -12.53 7.16
N LYS A 151 -0.94 -11.80 7.78
CA LYS A 151 -0.34 -12.25 9.04
C LYS A 151 -1.37 -12.34 10.16
N ALA A 152 -2.32 -11.41 10.22
CA ALA A 152 -3.38 -11.45 11.21
C ALA A 152 -4.27 -12.69 11.09
N VAL A 153 -4.64 -13.10 9.86
CA VAL A 153 -5.43 -14.32 9.66
C VAL A 153 -4.63 -15.60 9.91
N GLU A 154 -3.33 -15.59 9.63
CA GLU A 154 -2.43 -16.70 9.99
C GLU A 154 -2.33 -16.86 11.50
N ASP A 155 -2.09 -15.77 12.25
CA ASP A 155 -1.96 -15.77 13.70
C ASP A 155 -3.22 -16.30 14.40
N ILE A 156 -4.42 -15.91 13.94
CA ILE A 156 -5.66 -16.40 14.54
C ILE A 156 -5.90 -17.87 14.23
N ALA A 157 -5.49 -18.33 13.05
CA ALA A 157 -5.63 -19.73 12.63
C ALA A 157 -4.62 -20.67 13.32
N GLU A 158 -3.62 -20.16 14.05
CA GLU A 158 -2.77 -20.96 14.95
C GLU A 158 -3.55 -21.54 16.14
N ASN A 159 -4.74 -20.99 16.44
CA ASN A 159 -5.60 -21.54 17.48
C ASN A 159 -6.27 -22.82 16.97
N GLU A 160 -6.06 -23.94 17.68
CA GLU A 160 -6.58 -25.28 17.33
C GLU A 160 -8.10 -25.33 17.14
N ASN A 161 -8.84 -24.38 17.71
CA ASN A 161 -10.29 -24.29 17.57
C ASN A 161 -10.74 -23.48 16.34
N ILE A 162 -9.80 -22.88 15.60
CA ILE A 162 -10.08 -22.09 14.40
C ILE A 162 -9.71 -22.90 13.17
N VAL A 163 -10.69 -23.30 12.38
CA VAL A 163 -10.49 -24.10 11.17
C VAL A 163 -9.95 -23.25 10.03
N TYR A 164 -10.44 -22.03 9.90
CA TYR A 164 -9.95 -21.02 8.96
C TYR A 164 -10.28 -19.61 9.45
N ALA A 165 -9.53 -18.67 8.91
CA ALA A 165 -9.81 -17.24 9.03
C ALA A 165 -9.54 -16.56 7.69
N LEU A 166 -10.30 -15.51 7.37
CA LEU A 166 -10.10 -14.73 6.16
C LEU A 166 -10.51 -13.29 6.40
N TYR A 167 -10.00 -12.41 5.52
CA TYR A 167 -10.42 -11.02 5.43
C TYR A 167 -11.01 -10.77 4.04
N ILE A 168 -12.22 -10.20 3.99
CA ILE A 168 -12.98 -9.94 2.76
C ILE A 168 -13.03 -8.43 2.52
N ASP A 169 -12.73 -8.00 1.30
CA ASP A 169 -12.87 -6.59 0.92
C ASP A 169 -14.32 -6.22 0.55
N SER A 170 -14.52 -4.94 0.24
CA SER A 170 -15.85 -4.44 -0.18
C SER A 170 -16.30 -4.95 -1.55
N GLU A 171 -15.43 -5.58 -2.32
CA GLU A 171 -15.72 -6.22 -3.60
C GLU A 171 -16.01 -7.73 -3.46
N TYR A 172 -16.16 -8.21 -2.23
CA TYR A 172 -16.41 -9.62 -1.87
C TYR A 172 -15.26 -10.57 -2.20
N LYS A 173 -14.02 -10.06 -2.25
CA LYS A 173 -12.84 -10.92 -2.46
C LYS A 173 -12.11 -11.19 -1.16
N ALA A 174 -11.66 -12.42 -0.98
CA ALA A 174 -10.76 -12.76 0.12
C ALA A 174 -9.38 -12.18 -0.14
N VAL A 175 -9.06 -11.04 0.46
CA VAL A 175 -7.75 -10.37 0.34
C VAL A 175 -6.70 -10.99 1.25
N ALA A 176 -7.11 -11.74 2.27
CA ALA A 176 -6.27 -12.58 3.09
C ALA A 176 -7.02 -13.84 3.52
N HIS A 177 -6.32 -14.97 3.62
CA HIS A 177 -6.90 -16.25 4.03
C HIS A 177 -5.82 -17.12 4.69
N SER A 178 -6.17 -17.85 5.77
CA SER A 178 -5.28 -18.79 6.45
C SER A 178 -4.81 -19.94 5.54
N ASN A 179 -5.62 -20.32 4.56
CA ASN A 179 -5.18 -21.14 3.43
C ASN A 179 -4.87 -20.24 2.24
N LYS A 180 -3.58 -20.05 1.92
CA LYS A 180 -3.10 -19.12 0.88
C LYS A 180 -3.66 -19.40 -0.52
N ASP A 181 -3.98 -20.67 -0.82
CA ASP A 181 -4.56 -21.05 -2.12
C ASP A 181 -5.98 -20.50 -2.33
N ARG A 182 -6.58 -19.95 -1.29
CA ARG A 182 -7.91 -19.35 -1.31
C ARG A 182 -7.90 -17.82 -1.31
N ILE A 183 -6.75 -17.20 -1.37
CA ILE A 183 -6.63 -15.74 -1.56
C ILE A 183 -7.15 -15.39 -2.95
N GLY A 184 -7.98 -14.35 -3.03
CA GLY A 184 -8.59 -13.88 -4.28
C GLY A 184 -9.89 -14.58 -4.67
N ILE A 185 -10.40 -15.56 -3.87
CA ILE A 185 -11.71 -16.17 -4.17
C ILE A 185 -12.82 -15.10 -4.11
N ASP A 186 -13.79 -15.26 -5.01
CA ASP A 186 -14.99 -14.42 -5.05
C ASP A 186 -16.05 -14.98 -4.12
N LEU A 187 -16.57 -14.17 -3.22
CA LEU A 187 -17.55 -14.50 -2.20
C LEU A 187 -18.88 -13.73 -2.39
N LYS A 188 -19.16 -13.27 -3.62
CA LYS A 188 -20.39 -12.52 -3.94
C LYS A 188 -21.66 -13.28 -3.65
N ASP A 189 -21.63 -14.61 -3.70
CA ASP A 189 -22.76 -15.48 -3.44
C ASP A 189 -22.77 -16.02 -1.99
N ASP A 190 -21.76 -15.67 -1.19
CA ASP A 190 -21.66 -16.07 0.20
C ASP A 190 -22.61 -15.24 1.08
N LYS A 191 -23.48 -15.92 1.82
CA LYS A 191 -24.52 -15.27 2.66
C LYS A 191 -23.91 -14.48 3.81
N GLY A 192 -22.82 -14.96 4.40
CA GLY A 192 -22.13 -14.30 5.49
C GLY A 192 -21.46 -13.00 5.00
N ALA A 193 -20.72 -13.09 3.90
CA ALA A 193 -20.09 -11.94 3.26
C ALA A 193 -21.11 -10.87 2.85
N ILE A 194 -22.23 -11.29 2.20
CA ILE A 194 -23.32 -10.38 1.81
C ILE A 194 -23.92 -9.69 3.03
N SER A 195 -24.25 -10.44 4.07
CA SER A 195 -24.88 -9.87 5.28
C SER A 195 -23.94 -8.89 5.98
N THR A 196 -22.67 -9.27 6.15
CA THR A 196 -21.69 -8.45 6.87
C THR A 196 -21.34 -7.18 6.11
N ILE A 197 -21.11 -7.27 4.79
CA ILE A 197 -20.71 -6.09 3.97
C ILE A 197 -21.88 -5.13 3.79
N ASN A 198 -23.09 -5.64 3.46
CA ASN A 198 -24.23 -4.79 3.16
C ASN A 198 -24.92 -4.25 4.40
N ASN A 199 -25.13 -5.09 5.41
CA ASN A 199 -25.91 -4.73 6.60
C ASN A 199 -25.04 -4.25 7.75
N LYS A 200 -23.70 -4.50 7.68
CA LYS A 200 -22.74 -4.23 8.78
C LYS A 200 -23.13 -4.95 10.08
N GLU A 201 -23.66 -6.16 9.95
CA GLU A 201 -24.09 -7.01 11.04
C GLU A 201 -23.20 -8.24 11.16
N VAL A 202 -22.99 -8.72 12.39
CA VAL A 202 -22.32 -9.98 12.62
C VAL A 202 -23.23 -11.10 12.14
N PHE A 203 -22.76 -11.86 11.15
CA PHE A 203 -23.43 -13.06 10.66
C PHE A 203 -22.83 -14.29 11.31
N SER A 204 -23.64 -15.32 11.53
CA SER A 204 -23.12 -16.61 11.99
C SER A 204 -24.03 -17.75 11.55
N SER A 205 -23.43 -18.83 11.10
CA SER A 205 -24.14 -20.05 10.70
C SER A 205 -23.32 -21.32 10.94
N GLU A 206 -24.02 -22.46 10.98
CA GLU A 206 -23.37 -23.76 10.87
C GLU A 206 -23.26 -24.11 9.38
N LEU A 207 -22.10 -24.55 8.96
CA LEU A 207 -21.86 -24.97 7.58
C LEU A 207 -20.81 -26.10 7.53
N TYR A 208 -20.86 -26.89 6.47
CA TYR A 208 -19.83 -27.86 6.15
C TYR A 208 -18.73 -27.13 5.31
N TYR A 209 -17.53 -27.04 5.88
CA TYR A 209 -16.40 -26.41 5.19
C TYR A 209 -15.71 -27.45 4.29
N GLU A 210 -15.99 -27.39 2.99
CA GLU A 210 -15.53 -28.37 1.99
C GLU A 210 -14.01 -28.50 1.93
N ALA A 211 -13.27 -27.37 2.01
CA ALA A 211 -11.81 -27.40 1.92
C ALA A 211 -11.14 -28.07 3.11
N GLY A 212 -11.76 -28.02 4.28
CA GLY A 212 -11.32 -28.71 5.50
C GLY A 212 -12.00 -30.03 5.76
N LYS A 213 -13.06 -30.36 5.01
CA LYS A 213 -13.91 -31.55 5.21
C LYS A 213 -14.42 -31.66 6.63
N VAL A 214 -14.95 -30.60 7.19
CA VAL A 214 -15.37 -30.50 8.59
C VAL A 214 -16.56 -29.57 8.73
N ASP A 215 -17.46 -29.89 9.69
CA ASP A 215 -18.52 -28.99 10.10
C ASP A 215 -17.93 -27.87 10.95
N VAL A 216 -18.27 -26.63 10.63
CA VAL A 216 -17.78 -25.40 11.33
C VAL A 216 -18.94 -24.52 11.76
N TYR A 217 -18.69 -23.76 12.79
CA TYR A 217 -19.50 -22.61 13.16
C TYR A 217 -18.84 -21.37 12.57
N ASP A 218 -19.35 -20.89 11.46
CA ASP A 218 -18.84 -19.73 10.75
C ASP A 218 -19.35 -18.41 11.37
N VAL A 219 -18.48 -17.44 11.54
CA VAL A 219 -18.77 -16.12 12.13
C VAL A 219 -18.04 -15.03 11.35
#